data_75c33de41af744877552fe105201e1b0
#
_entry.id   75c33de41af744877552fe105201e1b0
#
_cell.length_a   1.000
_cell.length_b   1.000
_cell.length_c   1.000
_cell.angle_alpha   90.00
_cell.angle_beta   90.00
_cell.angle_gamma   90.00
#
_symmetry.space_group_name_H-M   'P 1'
#
loop_
_entity.id
_entity.type
_entity.pdbx_description
1 polymer ?
#
loop_
_entity_poly.entity_id
_entity_poly.type
_entity_poly.pdbx_seq_one_letter_code
_entity_poly.pdbx_strand_id
1 'polypeptide(L)'
;MYNFKRLISKYSKAPAFILKETEGYRDPNNGGVWVPGKVEEVLIEDGAVAPLSNEDLQFDEGGTYNVEDRKLYCYEDISTGTKIKHKEKIYTVLEKKDYSDFDNELYIYFIKRGDSN
;
A
#
# COMPACT_ATOMS: atom_id res chain seq x y z
N MET A 1 -0.89 26.35 2.26
CA MET A 1 -0.50 25.10 2.93
C MET A 1 -1.32 23.93 2.42
N TYR A 2 -0.68 22.83 2.18
CA TYR A 2 -1.35 21.64 1.68
C TYR A 2 -2.20 21.00 2.77
N ASN A 3 -3.47 20.68 2.46
CA ASN A 3 -4.40 20.12 3.45
C ASN A 3 -4.55 18.61 3.23
N PHE A 4 -3.78 17.83 3.95
CA PHE A 4 -3.79 16.37 3.82
C PHE A 4 -5.09 15.74 4.30
N LYS A 5 -5.76 16.31 5.29
CA LYS A 5 -7.05 15.81 5.76
C LYS A 5 -8.11 15.89 4.66
N ARG A 6 -8.09 16.97 3.90
CA ARG A 6 -9.01 17.14 2.78
C ARG A 6 -8.70 16.14 1.66
N LEU A 7 -7.43 15.91 1.40
CA LEU A 7 -7.00 14.93 0.41
C LEU A 7 -7.46 13.53 0.80
N ILE A 8 -7.24 13.15 2.05
CA ILE A 8 -7.64 11.85 2.57
C ILE A 8 -9.15 11.69 2.48
N SER A 9 -9.90 12.71 2.88
CA SER A 9 -11.36 12.70 2.78
C SER A 9 -11.83 12.49 1.34
N LYS A 10 -11.16 13.13 0.39
CA LYS A 10 -11.50 13.02 -1.03
C LYS A 10 -11.30 11.61 -1.59
N TYR A 11 -10.21 10.95 -1.19
CA TYR A 11 -9.82 9.66 -1.76
C TYR A 11 -10.09 8.46 -0.87
N SER A 12 -10.70 8.64 0.30
CA SER A 12 -10.91 7.54 1.25
C SER A 12 -12.19 6.74 1.00
N LYS A 13 -12.93 7.03 -0.06
CA LYS A 13 -14.20 6.34 -0.36
C LYS A 13 -14.05 4.86 -0.65
N ALA A 14 -12.90 4.47 -1.18
CA ALA A 14 -12.61 3.07 -1.41
C ALA A 14 -11.46 2.66 -0.48
N PRO A 15 -11.66 1.64 0.36
CA PRO A 15 -10.64 1.27 1.33
C PRO A 15 -9.42 0.62 0.68
N ALA A 16 -8.28 0.77 1.34
CA ALA A 16 -7.07 0.05 0.99
C ALA A 16 -6.75 -0.93 2.11
N PHE A 17 -6.17 -2.06 1.75
CA PHE A 17 -5.84 -3.14 2.69
C PHE A 17 -4.38 -3.53 2.54
N ILE A 18 -3.73 -3.82 3.67
CA ILE A 18 -2.43 -4.45 3.66
C ILE A 18 -2.68 -5.95 3.53
N LEU A 19 -2.00 -6.60 2.59
CA LEU A 19 -2.08 -8.04 2.46
C LEU A 19 -0.96 -8.67 3.28
N LYS A 20 -1.33 -9.42 4.32
CA LYS A 20 -0.39 -10.14 5.16
C LYS A 20 -0.44 -11.61 4.81
N GLU A 21 0.71 -12.17 4.45
CA GLU A 21 0.81 -13.58 4.17
C GLU A 21 1.42 -14.30 5.35
N THR A 22 0.79 -15.40 5.76
CA THR A 22 1.36 -16.27 6.77
C THR A 22 1.96 -17.48 6.06
N GLU A 23 3.13 -17.92 6.52
CA GLU A 23 3.74 -19.11 5.96
C GLU A 23 2.98 -20.35 6.37
N GLY A 24 2.93 -21.34 5.49
CA GLY A 24 2.41 -22.64 5.84
C GLY A 24 3.30 -23.34 6.85
N TYR A 25 2.78 -24.31 7.54
CA TYR A 25 3.51 -25.05 8.52
C TYR A 25 2.99 -26.49 8.63
N ARG A 26 3.78 -27.36 9.27
CA ARG A 26 3.33 -28.71 9.57
C ARG A 26 2.80 -28.73 10.99
N ASP A 27 1.60 -29.28 11.16
CA ASP A 27 0.93 -29.30 12.44
C ASP A 27 1.41 -30.53 13.24
N PRO A 28 2.23 -30.35 14.29
CA PRO A 28 2.74 -31.47 15.07
C PRO A 28 1.64 -32.17 15.87
N ASN A 29 0.55 -31.51 16.15
CA ASN A 29 -0.55 -32.08 16.90
C ASN A 29 -1.51 -32.87 16.02
N ASN A 30 -1.30 -32.86 14.72
CA ASN A 30 -2.17 -33.55 13.76
C ASN A 30 -1.35 -34.39 12.78
N GLY A 31 -0.38 -35.13 13.30
CA GLY A 31 0.41 -36.06 12.51
C GLY A 31 1.34 -35.41 11.48
N GLY A 32 1.68 -34.15 11.64
CA GLY A 32 2.54 -33.45 10.72
C GLY A 32 1.87 -33.07 9.42
N VAL A 33 0.55 -32.96 9.41
CA VAL A 33 -0.20 -32.50 8.22
C VAL A 33 0.20 -31.08 7.86
N TRP A 34 0.40 -30.83 6.58
CA TRP A 34 0.74 -29.50 6.09
C TRP A 34 -0.48 -28.57 6.17
N VAL A 35 -0.30 -27.43 6.84
CA VAL A 35 -1.30 -26.37 6.91
C VAL A 35 -0.81 -25.24 5.99
N PRO A 36 -1.51 -24.95 4.89
CA PRO A 36 -1.06 -23.90 3.97
C PRO A 36 -1.14 -22.52 4.60
N GLY A 37 -0.29 -21.64 4.14
CA GLY A 37 -0.34 -20.23 4.54
C GLY A 37 -1.62 -19.56 4.08
N LYS A 38 -1.94 -18.45 4.74
CA LYS A 38 -3.14 -17.67 4.44
C LYS A 38 -2.76 -16.24 4.10
N VAL A 39 -3.60 -15.60 3.32
CA VAL A 39 -3.49 -14.16 3.06
C VAL A 39 -4.59 -13.47 3.84
N GLU A 40 -4.21 -12.53 4.69
CA GLU A 40 -5.16 -11.73 5.46
C GLU A 40 -5.18 -10.31 4.93
N GLU A 41 -6.36 -9.72 4.84
CA GLU A 41 -6.54 -8.33 4.46
C GLU A 41 -6.73 -7.50 5.72
N VAL A 42 -5.81 -6.56 5.94
CA VAL A 42 -5.86 -5.67 7.10
C VAL A 42 -6.18 -4.26 6.63
N LEU A 43 -7.29 -3.72 7.09
CA LEU A 43 -7.73 -2.38 6.69
C LEU A 43 -6.73 -1.33 7.12
N ILE A 44 -6.39 -0.44 6.18
CA ILE A 44 -5.59 0.75 6.48
C ILE A 44 -6.57 1.85 6.87
N GLU A 45 -6.58 2.21 8.16
CA GLU A 45 -7.46 3.27 8.64
C GLU A 45 -6.97 4.63 8.15
N ASP A 46 -7.91 5.49 7.77
CA ASP A 46 -7.61 6.83 7.26
C ASP A 46 -6.61 6.83 6.10
N GLY A 47 -6.60 5.74 5.32
CA GLY A 47 -5.79 5.66 4.13
C GLY A 47 -6.51 6.23 2.92
N ALA A 48 -5.74 6.82 2.01
CA ALA A 48 -6.28 7.35 0.76
C ALA A 48 -5.34 6.99 -0.38
N VAL A 49 -5.89 6.39 -1.43
CA VAL A 49 -5.15 6.02 -2.63
C VAL A 49 -5.49 7.01 -3.72
N ALA A 50 -4.48 7.71 -4.23
CA ALA A 50 -4.65 8.76 -5.24
C ALA A 50 -3.81 8.43 -6.48
N PRO A 51 -4.22 8.94 -7.65
CA PRO A 51 -3.42 8.78 -8.85
C PRO A 51 -2.11 9.56 -8.73
N LEU A 52 -1.09 9.14 -9.48
CA LEU A 52 0.15 9.90 -9.56
C LEU A 52 -0.12 11.19 -10.35
N SER A 53 0.52 12.26 -9.91
CA SER A 53 0.43 13.52 -10.61
C SER A 53 1.34 13.52 -11.85
N ASN A 54 1.14 14.49 -12.75
CA ASN A 54 2.05 14.65 -13.87
C ASN A 54 3.47 14.94 -13.42
N GLU A 55 3.63 15.66 -12.31
CA GLU A 55 4.96 15.90 -11.74
C GLU A 55 5.59 14.60 -11.26
N ASP A 56 4.83 13.72 -10.61
CA ASP A 56 5.35 12.44 -10.15
C ASP A 56 5.89 11.63 -11.30
N LEU A 57 5.18 11.60 -12.42
CA LEU A 57 5.59 10.86 -13.60
C LEU A 57 6.75 11.53 -14.34
N GLN A 58 6.72 12.86 -14.40
CA GLN A 58 7.74 13.63 -15.12
C GLN A 58 9.11 13.56 -14.46
N PHE A 59 9.15 13.54 -13.13
CA PHE A 59 10.40 13.50 -12.37
C PHE A 59 10.79 12.10 -11.92
N ASP A 60 10.16 11.08 -12.49
CA ASP A 60 10.50 9.69 -12.20
C ASP A 60 11.72 9.29 -13.02
N GLU A 61 12.88 9.29 -12.38
CA GLU A 61 14.11 8.87 -13.02
C GLU A 61 14.09 7.38 -13.31
N GLY A 62 14.27 7.00 -14.55
CA GLY A 62 14.31 5.61 -14.96
C GLY A 62 12.97 4.99 -15.34
N GLY A 63 11.90 5.76 -15.34
CA GLY A 63 10.60 5.27 -15.80
C GLY A 63 10.01 4.15 -14.95
N THR A 64 10.22 4.23 -13.64
CA THR A 64 9.74 3.20 -12.70
C THR A 64 8.22 3.18 -12.59
N TYR A 65 7.58 4.35 -12.68
CA TYR A 65 6.15 4.48 -12.48
C TYR A 65 5.42 4.83 -13.78
N ASN A 66 4.15 4.46 -13.83
CA ASN A 66 3.28 4.78 -14.96
C ASN A 66 1.90 5.19 -14.44
N VAL A 67 0.97 5.49 -15.36
CA VAL A 67 -0.35 6.02 -15.01
C VAL A 67 -1.21 5.03 -14.21
N GLU A 68 -0.86 3.76 -14.21
CA GLU A 68 -1.59 2.77 -13.42
C GLU A 68 -1.13 2.69 -11.98
N ASP A 69 0.03 3.28 -11.68
CA ASP A 69 0.56 3.28 -10.33
C ASP A 69 -0.13 4.37 -9.50
N ARG A 70 -0.01 4.28 -8.19
CA ARG A 70 -0.75 5.16 -7.28
C ARG A 70 0.13 5.67 -6.15
N LYS A 71 -0.40 6.65 -5.40
CA LYS A 71 0.17 7.09 -4.14
C LYS A 71 -0.79 6.70 -3.03
N LEU A 72 -0.23 6.20 -1.94
CA LEU A 72 -0.99 5.88 -0.73
C LEU A 72 -0.62 6.87 0.37
N TYR A 73 -1.61 7.59 0.87
CA TYR A 73 -1.45 8.48 2.02
C TYR A 73 -2.02 7.78 3.24
N CYS A 74 -1.25 7.63 4.28
CA CYS A 74 -1.75 7.03 5.51
C CYS A 74 -0.85 7.38 6.69
N TYR A 75 -1.29 6.98 7.88
CA TYR A 75 -0.56 7.24 9.11
C TYR A 75 0.14 5.99 9.66
N GLU A 76 0.16 4.93 8.87
CA GLU A 76 0.83 3.70 9.27
C GLU A 76 2.21 3.58 8.63
N ASP A 77 3.14 3.04 9.38
CA ASP A 77 4.48 2.77 8.87
C ASP A 77 4.46 1.41 8.17
N ILE A 78 4.55 1.44 6.86
CA ILE A 78 4.48 0.24 6.02
C ILE A 78 5.83 0.01 5.35
N SER A 79 6.34 -1.21 5.44
CA SER A 79 7.63 -1.54 4.83
C SER A 79 7.53 -1.64 3.31
N THR A 80 8.63 -1.29 2.63
CA THR A 80 8.71 -1.52 1.18
C THR A 80 8.58 -3.01 0.88
N GLY A 81 7.99 -3.33 -0.25
CA GLY A 81 7.71 -4.71 -0.63
C GLY A 81 6.36 -5.23 -0.13
N THR A 82 5.69 -4.48 0.75
CA THR A 82 4.36 -4.86 1.25
C THR A 82 3.35 -4.77 0.12
N LYS A 83 2.45 -5.75 0.06
CA LYS A 83 1.36 -5.75 -0.92
C LYS A 83 0.16 -5.00 -0.38
N ILE A 84 -0.43 -4.18 -1.24
CA ILE A 84 -1.60 -3.35 -0.93
C ILE A 84 -2.71 -3.72 -1.90
N LYS A 85 -3.92 -3.93 -1.38
CA LYS A 85 -5.10 -4.18 -2.20
C LYS A 85 -6.00 -2.95 -2.19
N HIS A 86 -6.39 -2.49 -3.37
CA HIS A 86 -7.30 -1.35 -3.51
C HIS A 86 -8.15 -1.55 -4.77
N LYS A 87 -9.46 -1.50 -4.62
CA LYS A 87 -10.42 -1.70 -5.73
C LYS A 87 -10.12 -2.97 -6.54
N GLU A 88 -9.90 -4.07 -5.86
CA GLU A 88 -9.60 -5.38 -6.46
C GLU A 88 -8.26 -5.44 -7.23
N LYS A 89 -7.41 -4.43 -7.07
CA LYS A 89 -6.10 -4.38 -7.70
C LYS A 89 -5.02 -4.49 -6.65
N ILE A 90 -3.93 -5.13 -7.01
CA ILE A 90 -2.81 -5.36 -6.10
C ILE A 90 -1.65 -4.44 -6.48
N TYR A 91 -1.07 -3.82 -5.47
CA TYR A 91 0.09 -2.95 -5.63
C TYR A 91 1.19 -3.39 -4.69
N THR A 92 2.43 -3.00 -5.01
CA THR A 92 3.58 -3.23 -4.15
C THR A 92 4.16 -1.89 -3.73
N VAL A 93 4.43 -1.72 -2.44
CA VAL A 93 5.06 -0.50 -1.93
C VAL A 93 6.52 -0.49 -2.38
N LEU A 94 6.90 0.51 -3.18
CA LEU A 94 8.28 0.66 -3.67
C LEU A 94 9.04 1.75 -2.92
N GLU A 95 8.41 2.89 -2.67
CA GLU A 95 9.05 4.01 -2.02
C GLU A 95 8.17 4.55 -0.91
N LYS A 96 8.83 5.02 0.14
CA LYS A 96 8.19 5.65 1.27
C LYS A 96 8.75 7.06 1.41
N LYS A 97 7.88 8.05 1.47
CA LYS A 97 8.28 9.42 1.74
C LYS A 97 7.73 9.84 3.08
N ASP A 98 8.60 10.29 3.95
CA ASP A 98 8.24 10.68 5.31
C ASP A 98 7.94 12.18 5.33
N TYR A 99 6.69 12.53 5.62
CA TYR A 99 6.24 13.90 5.72
C TYR A 99 5.85 14.28 7.14
N SER A 100 6.39 13.56 8.12
CA SER A 100 6.07 13.82 9.52
C SER A 100 6.43 15.23 9.99
N ASP A 101 7.34 15.90 9.28
CA ASP A 101 7.68 17.30 9.57
C ASP A 101 6.54 18.26 9.23
N PHE A 102 5.64 17.87 8.31
CA PHE A 102 4.54 18.70 7.84
C PHE A 102 3.22 18.32 8.47
N ASP A 103 2.98 17.04 8.64
CA ASP A 103 1.79 16.50 9.30
C ASP A 103 2.26 15.31 10.13
N ASN A 104 2.07 15.42 11.42
CA ASN A 104 2.58 14.44 12.37
C ASN A 104 2.17 13.02 11.97
N GLU A 105 3.16 12.18 11.75
CA GLU A 105 2.99 10.75 11.41
C GLU A 105 2.40 10.46 10.03
N LEU A 106 2.27 11.45 9.16
CA LEU A 106 1.80 11.19 7.80
C LEU A 106 2.90 10.61 6.93
N TYR A 107 2.57 9.53 6.23
CA TYR A 107 3.46 8.90 5.26
C TYR A 107 2.82 8.92 3.89
N ILE A 108 3.64 9.05 2.86
CA ILE A 108 3.21 8.90 1.48
C ILE A 108 4.03 7.78 0.86
N TYR A 109 3.32 6.79 0.33
CA TYR A 109 3.96 5.64 -0.31
C TYR A 109 3.67 5.66 -1.80
N PHE A 110 4.69 5.40 -2.59
CA PHE A 110 4.50 5.13 -4.01
C PHE A 110 4.30 3.64 -4.17
N ILE A 111 3.15 3.25 -4.70
CA ILE A 111 2.77 1.85 -4.85
C ILE A 111 2.63 1.53 -6.34
N LYS A 112 3.30 0.48 -6.75
CA LYS A 112 3.34 0.06 -8.14
C LYS A 112 2.37 -1.07 -8.38
N ARG A 113 1.56 -0.94 -9.41
CA ARG A 113 0.63 -1.99 -9.78
C ARG A 113 1.39 -3.22 -10.23
N GLY A 114 1.07 -4.35 -9.61
CA GLY A 114 1.79 -5.58 -9.87
C GLY A 114 0.92 -6.82 -9.71
N ASP A 115 -0.36 -6.69 -9.99
CA ASP A 115 -1.23 -7.84 -10.05
C ASP A 115 -1.00 -8.54 -11.39
N SER A 116 0.12 -9.14 -11.47
CA SER A 116 0.44 -9.87 -12.68
C SER A 116 -0.50 -11.03 -12.81
N ASN A 117 -1.26 -10.90 -13.76
CA ASN A 117 -2.05 -11.96 -14.23
C ASN A 117 -1.95 -13.25 -13.63
#